data_38b7046fcc2d540d646f5ffda9ab6d84
#
_entry.id   38b7046fcc2d540d646f5ffda9ab6d84
#
_cell.length_a   1.000
_cell.length_b   1.000
_cell.length_c   1.000
_cell.angle_alpha   90.00
_cell.angle_beta   90.00
_cell.angle_gamma   90.00
#
_symmetry.space_group_name_H-M   'P 1'
#
loop_
_entity.id
_entity.type
_entity.pdbx_description
1 polymer ?
#
loop_
_entity_poly.entity_id
_entity_poly.type
_entity_poly.pdbx_seq_one_letter_code
_entity_poly.pdbx_strand_id
1 'polypeptide(L)'
;MSEKELEERVMISKDQFLEIEKYLQENFHNVKTIFQKNRYLDDKNMTVKKVHNVLRIRSFRSCKMRELTYKVKGQDGDIEYNQMLSHYWFYQITRDSRFPEGCVKEQLLKDGVDLSSIKLLMELYTRRMEVKIDNYLFVLDTNLYNGICDYNIEIESDVSKKHAKEIILKYCEKFGLTYDENYISKSRRAFNSLNKN
;
A
#
# COMPACT_ATOMS: atom_id res chain seq x y z
N MET A 1 -2.96 14.72 -7.79
CA MET A 1 -4.30 14.73 -7.15
C MET A 1 -4.15 14.13 -5.78
N SER A 2 -4.96 14.53 -4.81
CA SER A 2 -5.01 13.89 -3.49
C SER A 2 -6.32 13.12 -3.36
N GLU A 3 -6.25 11.89 -2.81
CA GLU A 3 -7.40 11.01 -2.61
C GLU A 3 -7.42 10.58 -1.14
N LYS A 4 -8.63 10.37 -0.61
CA LYS A 4 -8.82 9.86 0.75
C LYS A 4 -9.02 8.34 0.67
N GLU A 5 -8.16 7.60 1.34
CA GLU A 5 -8.25 6.15 1.44
C GLU A 5 -9.11 5.73 2.64
N LEU A 6 -10.19 5.01 2.35
CA LEU A 6 -11.16 4.52 3.33
C LEU A 6 -11.11 2.98 3.33
N GLU A 7 -10.13 2.43 4.04
CA GLU A 7 -9.85 1.00 3.99
C GLU A 7 -9.84 0.34 5.38
N GLU A 8 -10.16 -0.95 5.39
CA GLU A 8 -9.95 -1.88 6.51
C GLU A 8 -9.22 -3.13 6.03
N ARG A 9 -8.48 -3.77 6.94
CA ARG A 9 -7.58 -4.89 6.61
C ARG A 9 -7.59 -5.97 7.66
N VAL A 10 -7.33 -7.21 7.20
CA VAL A 10 -7.13 -8.37 8.08
C VAL A 10 -5.97 -9.20 7.56
N MET A 11 -5.08 -9.60 8.46
CA MET A 11 -4.03 -10.59 8.17
C MET A 11 -4.65 -11.98 8.15
N ILE A 12 -4.18 -12.81 7.23
CA ILE A 12 -4.67 -14.17 7.04
C ILE A 12 -3.51 -15.16 6.92
N SER A 13 -3.78 -16.43 7.22
CA SER A 13 -2.85 -17.52 6.98
C SER A 13 -2.76 -17.86 5.48
N LYS A 14 -1.77 -18.68 5.10
CA LYS A 14 -1.64 -19.18 3.74
C LYS A 14 -2.86 -20.02 3.33
N ASP A 15 -3.36 -20.84 4.23
CA ASP A 15 -4.51 -21.73 3.92
C ASP A 15 -5.79 -20.92 3.71
N GLN A 16 -6.04 -19.91 4.56
CA GLN A 16 -7.13 -18.94 4.38
C GLN A 16 -6.99 -18.16 3.07
N PHE A 17 -5.76 -17.76 2.72
CA PHE A 17 -5.49 -17.11 1.43
C PHE A 17 -5.91 -17.99 0.25
N LEU A 18 -5.54 -19.27 0.24
CA LEU A 18 -5.88 -20.20 -0.84
C LEU A 18 -7.39 -20.44 -0.94
N GLU A 19 -8.08 -20.54 0.19
CA GLU A 19 -9.54 -20.63 0.25
C GLU A 19 -10.22 -19.40 -0.35
N ILE A 20 -9.78 -18.19 0.05
CA ILE A 20 -10.34 -16.93 -0.43
C ILE A 20 -10.00 -16.72 -1.92
N GLU A 21 -8.79 -17.07 -2.36
CA GLU A 21 -8.40 -17.03 -3.78
C GLU A 21 -9.35 -17.87 -4.64
N LYS A 22 -9.60 -19.11 -4.22
CA LYS A 22 -10.53 -20.01 -4.89
C LYS A 22 -11.95 -19.42 -4.92
N TYR A 23 -12.42 -18.92 -3.77
CA TYR A 23 -13.74 -18.27 -3.68
C TYR A 23 -13.86 -17.10 -4.67
N LEU A 24 -12.85 -16.22 -4.76
CA LEU A 24 -12.87 -15.10 -5.71
C LEU A 24 -12.95 -15.58 -7.16
N GLN A 25 -12.17 -16.59 -7.53
CA GLN A 25 -12.14 -17.14 -8.89
C GLN A 25 -13.46 -17.84 -9.28
N GLU A 26 -14.11 -18.51 -8.35
CA GLU A 26 -15.37 -19.22 -8.60
C GLU A 26 -16.59 -18.31 -8.64
N ASN A 27 -16.58 -17.20 -7.90
CA ASN A 27 -17.76 -16.34 -7.74
C ASN A 27 -17.71 -15.02 -8.52
N PHE A 28 -16.53 -14.61 -9.05
CA PHE A 28 -16.39 -13.36 -9.75
C PHE A 28 -15.60 -13.51 -11.06
N HIS A 29 -16.19 -13.07 -12.18
CA HIS A 29 -15.57 -13.18 -13.51
C HIS A 29 -14.55 -12.06 -13.82
N ASN A 30 -14.56 -10.98 -13.04
CA ASN A 30 -13.77 -9.77 -13.28
C ASN A 30 -12.61 -9.58 -12.31
N VAL A 31 -12.13 -10.66 -11.68
CA VAL A 31 -10.96 -10.62 -10.80
C VAL A 31 -9.72 -10.27 -11.59
N LYS A 32 -9.05 -9.19 -11.20
CA LYS A 32 -7.79 -8.75 -11.80
C LYS A 32 -6.61 -9.19 -10.94
N THR A 33 -5.54 -9.67 -11.56
CA THR A 33 -4.28 -9.94 -10.88
C THR A 33 -3.23 -8.92 -11.29
N ILE A 34 -2.66 -8.21 -10.31
CA ILE A 34 -1.68 -7.15 -10.50
C ILE A 34 -0.40 -7.51 -9.75
N PHE A 35 0.74 -7.38 -10.43
CA PHE A 35 2.06 -7.52 -9.80
C PHE A 35 2.67 -6.14 -9.61
N GLN A 36 2.99 -5.82 -8.36
CA GLN A 36 3.50 -4.52 -7.93
C GLN A 36 4.85 -4.68 -7.25
N LYS A 37 5.73 -3.72 -7.48
CA LYS A 37 6.95 -3.54 -6.70
C LYS A 37 6.92 -2.16 -6.06
N ASN A 38 6.84 -2.12 -4.75
CA ASN A 38 6.86 -0.88 -3.97
C ASN A 38 8.28 -0.65 -3.44
N ARG A 39 8.83 0.53 -3.71
CA ARG A 39 10.10 1.02 -3.18
C ARG A 39 9.78 2.12 -2.19
N TYR A 40 10.15 1.91 -0.94
CA TYR A 40 9.93 2.86 0.14
C TYR A 40 11.16 3.72 0.35
N LEU A 41 10.93 5.02 0.45
CA LEU A 41 11.97 6.02 0.56
C LEU A 41 11.78 6.86 1.84
N ASP A 42 12.87 7.41 2.34
CA ASP A 42 12.87 8.39 3.42
C ASP A 42 14.14 9.24 3.34
N ASP A 43 14.17 10.34 4.06
CA ASP A 43 15.37 11.16 4.22
C ASP A 43 16.33 10.55 5.28
N LYS A 44 17.54 11.11 5.39
CA LYS A 44 18.55 10.64 6.37
C LYS A 44 18.06 10.72 7.81
N ASN A 45 17.09 11.57 8.10
CA ASN A 45 16.52 11.77 9.43
C ASN A 45 15.33 10.86 9.71
N MET A 46 14.89 10.05 8.74
CA MET A 46 13.67 9.22 8.82
C MET A 46 12.42 10.05 9.11
N THR A 47 12.31 11.24 8.51
CA THR A 47 11.24 12.21 8.78
C THR A 47 9.87 11.63 8.42
N VAL A 48 9.75 10.98 7.27
CA VAL A 48 8.50 10.34 6.80
C VAL A 48 8.04 9.26 7.78
N LYS A 49 8.95 8.37 8.20
CA LYS A 49 8.65 7.27 9.13
C LYS A 49 8.29 7.77 10.52
N LYS A 50 8.96 8.81 11.04
CA LYS A 50 8.71 9.38 12.37
C LYS A 50 7.29 9.89 12.55
N VAL A 51 6.70 10.43 11.50
CA VAL A 51 5.30 10.91 11.51
C VAL A 51 4.30 9.87 11.00
N HIS A 52 4.74 8.61 10.86
CA HIS A 52 3.93 7.49 10.38
C HIS A 52 3.38 7.65 8.95
N ASN A 53 3.97 8.52 8.16
CA ASN A 53 3.69 8.69 6.74
C ASN A 53 4.40 7.64 5.89
N VAL A 54 4.11 7.59 4.60
CA VAL A 54 4.74 6.67 3.64
C VAL A 54 5.10 7.42 2.37
N LEU A 55 6.37 7.35 1.97
CA LEU A 55 6.83 7.76 0.64
C LEU A 55 7.21 6.51 -0.14
N ARG A 56 6.57 6.28 -1.30
CA ARG A 56 6.84 5.11 -2.13
C ARG A 56 6.87 5.43 -3.62
N ILE A 57 7.66 4.65 -4.36
CA ILE A 57 7.54 4.53 -5.80
C ILE A 57 7.03 3.12 -6.11
N ARG A 58 5.85 3.04 -6.73
CA ARG A 58 5.23 1.79 -7.15
C ARG A 58 5.46 1.56 -8.64
N SER A 59 5.94 0.37 -8.98
CA SER A 59 6.06 -0.11 -10.36
C SER A 59 5.08 -1.26 -10.58
N PHE A 60 4.47 -1.30 -11.75
CA PHE A 60 3.56 -2.37 -12.17
C PHE A 60 4.24 -3.20 -13.26
N ARG A 61 4.06 -4.52 -13.24
CA ARG A 61 4.65 -5.39 -14.28
C ARG A 61 4.11 -5.08 -15.68
N SER A 62 2.86 -4.65 -15.78
CA SER A 62 2.15 -4.38 -17.03
C SER A 62 2.32 -2.94 -17.55
N CYS A 63 3.00 -2.06 -16.82
CA CYS A 63 3.08 -0.63 -17.16
C CYS A 63 4.51 -0.12 -17.06
N LYS A 64 4.95 0.67 -18.07
CA LYS A 64 6.26 1.34 -18.07
C LYS A 64 6.29 2.56 -17.12
N MET A 65 5.13 3.14 -16.86
CA MET A 65 5.00 4.25 -15.90
C MET A 65 5.07 3.72 -14.47
N ARG A 66 5.46 4.59 -13.56
CA ARG A 66 5.50 4.32 -12.13
C ARG A 66 4.64 5.33 -11.41
N GLU A 67 4.24 5.00 -10.21
CA GLU A 67 3.47 5.88 -9.35
C GLU A 67 4.34 6.31 -8.18
N LEU A 68 4.49 7.62 -7.99
CA LEU A 68 5.04 8.21 -6.78
C LEU A 68 3.88 8.57 -5.87
N THR A 69 3.88 8.01 -4.67
CA THR A 69 2.85 8.25 -3.66
C THR A 69 3.48 8.79 -2.40
N TYR A 70 2.92 9.88 -1.86
CA TYR A 70 3.14 10.28 -0.48
C TYR A 70 1.83 10.16 0.28
N LYS A 71 1.78 9.21 1.21
CA LYS A 71 0.62 8.90 2.04
C LYS A 71 0.80 9.53 3.41
N VAL A 72 -0.11 10.42 3.76
CA VAL A 72 -0.13 11.17 5.02
C VAL A 72 -1.19 10.55 5.93
N LYS A 73 -0.78 10.20 7.14
CA LYS A 73 -1.66 9.63 8.16
C LYS A 73 -2.71 10.64 8.59
N GLY A 74 -3.99 10.26 8.49
CA GLY A 74 -5.13 11.06 8.91
C GLY A 74 -5.96 10.38 10.00
N GLN A 75 -6.79 11.15 10.70
CA GLN A 75 -7.67 10.62 11.76
C GLN A 75 -8.83 9.78 11.18
N ASP A 76 -9.43 10.25 10.07
CA ASP A 76 -10.60 9.63 9.45
C ASP A 76 -10.28 8.92 8.13
N GLY A 77 -9.06 8.46 7.96
CA GLY A 77 -8.50 7.88 6.74
C GLY A 77 -7.25 8.61 6.29
N ASP A 78 -6.40 7.90 5.59
CA ASP A 78 -5.15 8.44 5.09
C ASP A 78 -5.38 9.27 3.83
N ILE A 79 -4.54 10.30 3.61
CA ILE A 79 -4.58 11.12 2.40
C ILE A 79 -3.40 10.71 1.52
N GLU A 80 -3.68 10.26 0.32
CA GLU A 80 -2.64 9.93 -0.67
C GLU A 80 -2.48 11.04 -1.70
N TYR A 81 -1.25 11.52 -1.85
CA TYR A 81 -0.81 12.39 -2.95
C TYR A 81 -0.14 11.52 -4.00
N ASN A 82 -0.77 11.37 -5.15
CA ASN A 82 -0.31 10.50 -6.22
C ASN A 82 0.15 11.28 -7.45
N GLN A 83 1.28 10.85 -8.02
CA GLN A 83 1.86 11.44 -9.23
C GLN A 83 2.50 10.36 -10.10
N MET A 84 2.13 10.32 -11.39
CA MET A 84 2.76 9.40 -12.33
C MET A 84 4.18 9.85 -12.67
N LEU A 85 5.11 8.89 -12.68
CA LEU A 85 6.51 9.09 -13.01
C LEU A 85 6.89 8.43 -14.34
N SER A 86 7.56 9.19 -15.20
CA SER A 86 8.32 8.64 -16.32
C SER A 86 9.56 7.87 -15.81
N HIS A 87 10.17 7.11 -16.72
CA HIS A 87 11.45 6.44 -16.45
C HIS A 87 12.57 7.41 -16.04
N TYR A 88 12.62 8.59 -16.69
CA TYR A 88 13.57 9.66 -16.37
C TYR A 88 13.44 10.10 -14.90
N TRP A 89 12.25 10.47 -14.46
CA TRP A 89 12.01 10.95 -13.09
C TRP A 89 12.24 9.87 -12.02
N PHE A 90 11.98 8.60 -12.36
CA PHE A 90 12.36 7.50 -11.48
C PHE A 90 13.86 7.49 -11.17
N TYR A 91 14.71 7.65 -12.19
CA TYR A 91 16.17 7.70 -12.00
C TYR A 91 16.60 8.98 -11.29
N GLN A 92 16.00 10.13 -11.61
CA GLN A 92 16.33 11.39 -10.93
C GLN A 92 16.05 11.30 -9.43
N ILE A 93 14.92 10.69 -8.99
CA ILE A 93 14.63 10.52 -7.57
C ILE A 93 15.59 9.51 -6.93
N THR A 94 15.79 8.35 -7.55
CA THR A 94 16.51 7.23 -6.90
C THR A 94 18.03 7.37 -6.89
N ARG A 95 18.61 8.20 -7.78
CA ARG A 95 20.05 8.44 -7.86
C ARG A 95 20.45 9.81 -7.36
N ASP A 96 19.71 10.82 -7.74
CA ASP A 96 20.09 12.23 -7.57
C ASP A 96 19.22 12.95 -6.55
N SER A 97 18.24 12.28 -5.93
CA SER A 97 17.28 12.84 -4.99
C SER A 97 16.51 14.06 -5.54
N ARG A 98 16.35 14.11 -6.88
CA ARG A 98 15.63 15.18 -7.58
C ARG A 98 14.20 14.77 -7.85
N PHE A 99 13.27 15.56 -7.36
CA PHE A 99 11.83 15.32 -7.52
C PHE A 99 11.22 16.20 -8.61
N PRO A 100 10.26 15.66 -9.41
CA PRO A 100 9.47 16.50 -10.30
C PRO A 100 8.59 17.47 -9.50
N GLU A 101 8.25 18.61 -10.10
CA GLU A 101 7.26 19.50 -9.54
C GLU A 101 5.90 18.81 -9.45
N GLY A 102 5.11 19.14 -8.42
CA GLY A 102 3.76 18.61 -8.21
C GLY A 102 3.44 18.33 -6.76
N CYS A 103 2.22 17.84 -6.55
CA CYS A 103 1.60 17.71 -5.23
C CYS A 103 2.41 16.86 -4.23
N VAL A 104 3.15 15.85 -4.70
CA VAL A 104 3.98 15.02 -3.82
C VAL A 104 5.17 15.82 -3.28
N LYS A 105 5.91 16.51 -4.18
CA LYS A 105 7.04 17.34 -3.77
C LYS A 105 6.60 18.48 -2.83
N GLU A 106 5.52 19.14 -3.16
CA GLU A 106 4.96 20.24 -2.36
C GLU A 106 4.61 19.78 -0.94
N GLN A 107 3.96 18.61 -0.81
CA GLN A 107 3.58 18.08 0.49
C GLN A 107 4.78 17.58 1.29
N LEU A 108 5.77 16.94 0.65
CA LEU A 108 7.02 16.53 1.31
C LEU A 108 7.76 17.73 1.92
N LEU A 109 7.87 18.83 1.16
CA LEU A 109 8.50 20.09 1.64
C LEU A 109 7.70 20.71 2.80
N LYS A 110 6.38 20.71 2.72
CA LYS A 110 5.49 21.16 3.82
C LYS A 110 5.73 20.40 5.12
N ASP A 111 5.95 19.08 5.01
CA ASP A 111 6.18 18.20 6.16
C ASP A 111 7.65 18.21 6.61
N GLY A 112 8.49 19.08 6.03
CA GLY A 112 9.87 19.25 6.43
C GLY A 112 10.82 18.13 6.01
N VAL A 113 10.47 17.34 4.99
CA VAL A 113 11.32 16.26 4.47
C VAL A 113 12.51 16.85 3.69
N ASP A 114 13.72 16.42 4.03
CA ASP A 114 14.95 16.81 3.32
C ASP A 114 15.07 16.02 2.02
N LEU A 115 14.53 16.57 0.92
CA LEU A 115 14.55 15.93 -0.39
C LEU A 115 15.97 15.60 -0.87
N SER A 116 16.99 16.39 -0.47
CA SER A 116 18.38 16.18 -0.93
C SER A 116 19.03 14.93 -0.38
N SER A 117 18.46 14.35 0.68
CA SER A 117 18.99 13.17 1.37
C SER A 117 18.09 11.93 1.25
N ILE A 118 17.09 11.98 0.36
CA ILE A 118 16.18 10.84 0.12
C ILE A 118 16.95 9.60 -0.34
N LYS A 119 16.65 8.47 0.28
CA LYS A 119 17.24 7.16 -0.04
C LYS A 119 16.18 6.08 -0.10
N LEU A 120 16.46 5.06 -0.92
CA LEU A 120 15.73 3.81 -0.89
C LEU A 120 16.03 3.07 0.41
N LEU A 121 14.99 2.71 1.16
CA LEU A 121 15.11 1.98 2.42
C LEU A 121 14.85 0.49 2.25
N MET A 122 13.82 0.14 1.50
CA MET A 122 13.42 -1.25 1.27
C MET A 122 12.53 -1.41 0.06
N GLU A 123 12.38 -2.65 -0.37
CA GLU A 123 11.47 -3.06 -1.42
C GLU A 123 10.46 -4.09 -0.89
N LEU A 124 9.23 -4.00 -1.39
CA LEU A 124 8.16 -4.94 -1.11
C LEU A 124 7.47 -5.29 -2.42
N TYR A 125 7.35 -6.59 -2.67
CA TYR A 125 6.62 -7.11 -3.83
C TYR A 125 5.23 -7.54 -3.39
N THR A 126 4.21 -7.20 -4.18
CA THR A 126 2.83 -7.63 -3.94
C THR A 126 2.26 -8.28 -5.19
N ARG A 127 1.74 -9.50 -5.04
CA ARG A 127 0.75 -10.06 -5.96
C ARG A 127 -0.61 -9.71 -5.40
N ARG A 128 -1.34 -8.85 -6.08
CA ARG A 128 -2.67 -8.36 -5.69
C ARG A 128 -3.72 -8.98 -6.60
N MET A 129 -4.71 -9.61 -6.01
CA MET A 129 -5.96 -9.89 -6.68
C MET A 129 -7.01 -8.91 -6.20
N GLU A 130 -7.75 -8.32 -7.13
CA GLU A 130 -8.77 -7.32 -6.81
C GLU A 130 -10.04 -7.53 -7.61
N VAL A 131 -11.17 -7.26 -6.98
CA VAL A 131 -12.47 -7.27 -7.62
C VAL A 131 -13.32 -6.13 -7.07
N LYS A 132 -13.89 -5.32 -7.99
CA LYS A 132 -14.86 -4.28 -7.62
C LYS A 132 -16.22 -4.93 -7.42
N ILE A 133 -16.80 -4.73 -6.25
CA ILE A 133 -18.11 -5.24 -5.84
C ILE A 133 -18.92 -4.04 -5.35
N ASP A 134 -19.94 -3.67 -6.08
CA ASP A 134 -20.78 -2.50 -5.78
C ASP A 134 -19.94 -1.24 -5.46
N ASN A 135 -19.94 -0.80 -4.21
CA ASN A 135 -19.30 0.42 -3.73
C ASN A 135 -18.02 0.14 -2.90
N TYR A 136 -17.42 -1.03 -3.04
CA TYR A 136 -16.11 -1.33 -2.44
C TYR A 136 -15.23 -2.16 -3.37
N LEU A 137 -13.94 -2.07 -3.17
CA LEU A 137 -12.95 -2.94 -3.78
C LEU A 137 -12.53 -4.00 -2.76
N PHE A 138 -12.71 -5.27 -3.12
CA PHE A 138 -12.12 -6.38 -2.37
C PHE A 138 -10.72 -6.64 -2.90
N VAL A 139 -9.75 -6.70 -2.01
CA VAL A 139 -8.33 -6.91 -2.32
C VAL A 139 -7.81 -8.11 -1.55
N LEU A 140 -7.12 -9.01 -2.24
CA LEU A 140 -6.39 -10.14 -1.67
C LEU A 140 -4.92 -10.04 -2.06
N ASP A 141 -4.05 -9.83 -1.08
CA ASP A 141 -2.62 -9.61 -1.29
C ASP A 141 -1.74 -10.74 -0.78
N THR A 142 -0.76 -11.12 -1.60
CA THR A 142 0.46 -11.82 -1.18
C THR A 142 1.59 -10.82 -1.17
N ASN A 143 2.27 -10.63 -0.05
CA ASN A 143 3.37 -9.69 0.10
C ASN A 143 4.69 -10.42 0.37
N LEU A 144 5.75 -10.03 -0.33
CA LEU A 144 7.10 -10.57 -0.17
C LEU A 144 8.07 -9.43 0.13
N TYR A 145 8.76 -9.51 1.25
CA TYR A 145 9.77 -8.54 1.69
C TYR A 145 10.75 -9.17 2.68
N ASN A 146 12.03 -8.85 2.57
CA ASN A 146 13.10 -9.29 3.49
C ASN A 146 13.05 -10.80 3.83
N GLY A 147 12.73 -11.66 2.85
CA GLY A 147 12.58 -13.11 3.03
C GLY A 147 11.27 -13.56 3.68
N ILE A 148 10.39 -12.64 4.05
CA ILE A 148 9.09 -12.91 4.65
C ILE A 148 8.02 -12.88 3.56
N CYS A 149 7.10 -13.87 3.62
CA CYS A 149 5.88 -13.91 2.82
C CYS A 149 4.67 -13.82 3.75
N ASP A 150 3.81 -12.83 3.58
CA ASP A 150 2.57 -12.70 4.33
C ASP A 150 1.36 -12.41 3.43
N TYR A 151 0.17 -12.57 4.00
CA TYR A 151 -1.09 -12.48 3.28
C TYR A 151 -2.07 -11.58 4.03
N ASN A 152 -2.87 -10.81 3.30
CA ASN A 152 -3.93 -10.02 3.87
C ASN A 152 -5.08 -9.81 2.90
N ILE A 153 -6.26 -9.56 3.43
CA ILE A 153 -7.37 -8.94 2.70
C ILE A 153 -7.45 -7.46 3.05
N GLU A 154 -7.93 -6.65 2.09
CA GLU A 154 -8.27 -5.23 2.28
C GLU A 154 -9.65 -4.98 1.68
N ILE A 155 -10.43 -4.15 2.33
CA ILE A 155 -11.68 -3.60 1.79
C ILE A 155 -11.48 -2.10 1.68
N GLU A 156 -11.46 -1.60 0.44
CA GLU A 156 -11.40 -0.18 0.13
C GLU A 156 -12.82 0.28 -0.22
N SER A 157 -13.40 1.18 0.58
CA SER A 157 -14.78 1.63 0.41
C SER A 157 -14.87 3.00 -0.25
N ASP A 158 -15.79 3.16 -1.18
CA ASP A 158 -16.12 4.46 -1.79
C ASP A 158 -17.03 5.31 -0.87
N VAL A 159 -17.54 4.74 0.22
CA VAL A 159 -18.56 5.36 1.09
C VAL A 159 -17.94 5.92 2.37
N SER A 160 -17.37 5.05 3.19
CA SER A 160 -16.79 5.42 4.49
C SER A 160 -15.92 4.31 5.06
N LYS A 161 -15.06 4.67 6.02
CA LYS A 161 -14.28 3.70 6.79
C LYS A 161 -15.17 2.75 7.59
N LYS A 162 -16.29 3.26 8.14
CA LYS A 162 -17.28 2.44 8.83
C LYS A 162 -17.87 1.37 7.90
N HIS A 163 -18.20 1.75 6.66
CA HIS A 163 -18.69 0.82 5.65
C HIS A 163 -17.63 -0.25 5.31
N ALA A 164 -16.35 0.14 5.13
CA ALA A 164 -15.26 -0.81 4.94
C ALA A 164 -15.18 -1.82 6.11
N LYS A 165 -15.32 -1.34 7.37
CA LYS A 165 -15.33 -2.18 8.57
C LYS A 165 -16.51 -3.15 8.59
N GLU A 166 -17.71 -2.70 8.25
CA GLU A 166 -18.90 -3.57 8.18
C GLU A 166 -18.73 -4.69 7.14
N ILE A 167 -18.13 -4.38 6.00
CA ILE A 167 -17.88 -5.36 4.94
C ILE A 167 -16.80 -6.35 5.34
N ILE A 168 -15.65 -5.88 5.88
CA ILE A 168 -14.56 -6.80 6.24
C ILE A 168 -14.97 -7.77 7.36
N LEU A 169 -15.81 -7.33 8.31
CA LEU A 169 -16.35 -8.18 9.36
C LEU A 169 -17.23 -9.31 8.80
N LYS A 170 -18.03 -9.06 7.76
CA LYS A 170 -18.79 -10.12 7.07
C LYS A 170 -17.88 -11.17 6.43
N TYR A 171 -16.75 -10.74 5.85
CA TYR A 171 -15.76 -11.66 5.31
C TYR A 171 -14.99 -12.40 6.42
N CYS A 172 -14.76 -11.76 7.55
CA CYS A 172 -14.18 -12.44 8.72
C CYS A 172 -15.09 -13.55 9.23
N GLU A 173 -16.38 -13.28 9.37
CA GLU A 173 -17.38 -14.31 9.74
C GLU A 173 -17.42 -15.45 8.72
N LYS A 174 -17.49 -15.11 7.42
CA LYS A 174 -17.58 -16.08 6.34
C LYS A 174 -16.41 -17.05 6.27
N PHE A 175 -15.18 -16.57 6.51
CA PHE A 175 -13.94 -17.35 6.36
C PHE A 175 -13.26 -17.67 7.70
N GLY A 176 -13.92 -17.44 8.83
CA GLY A 176 -13.36 -17.72 10.16
C GLY A 176 -12.08 -16.93 10.45
N LEU A 177 -12.02 -15.65 10.02
CA LEU A 177 -10.86 -14.79 10.22
C LEU A 177 -10.97 -14.04 11.53
N THR A 178 -9.81 -13.75 12.14
CA THR A 178 -9.75 -12.90 13.34
C THR A 178 -9.50 -11.44 12.93
N TYR A 179 -10.45 -10.56 13.22
CA TYR A 179 -10.29 -9.13 13.00
C TYR A 179 -9.48 -8.50 14.14
N ASP A 180 -8.42 -7.74 13.77
CA ASP A 180 -7.58 -6.98 14.71
C ASP A 180 -7.62 -5.49 14.32
N GLU A 181 -8.19 -4.68 15.20
CA GLU A 181 -8.23 -3.21 15.02
C GLU A 181 -6.84 -2.57 15.05
N ASN A 182 -5.85 -3.22 15.69
CA ASN A 182 -4.47 -2.74 15.78
C ASN A 182 -3.59 -3.22 14.62
N TYR A 183 -4.22 -3.48 13.48
CA TYR A 183 -3.54 -3.93 12.29
C TYR A 183 -2.31 -3.07 11.94
N ILE A 184 -1.20 -3.75 11.65
CA ILE A 184 0.05 -3.10 11.23
C ILE A 184 0.11 -3.06 9.70
N SER A 185 0.25 -1.86 9.10
CA SER A 185 0.34 -1.68 7.65
C SER A 185 1.49 -2.47 7.01
N LYS A 186 1.36 -2.83 5.73
CA LYS A 186 2.41 -3.55 4.96
C LYS A 186 3.78 -2.91 5.07
N SER A 187 3.84 -1.61 4.86
CA SER A 187 5.08 -0.84 4.96
C SER A 187 5.71 -0.97 6.34
N ARG A 188 4.90 -0.85 7.40
CA ARG A 188 5.37 -0.94 8.78
C ARG A 188 5.83 -2.36 9.15
N ARG A 189 5.14 -3.41 8.67
CA ARG A 189 5.60 -4.81 8.83
C ARG A 189 6.96 -5.03 8.18
N ALA A 190 7.11 -4.57 6.94
CA ALA A 190 8.37 -4.68 6.21
C ALA A 190 9.51 -3.88 6.87
N PHE A 191 9.24 -2.65 7.37
CA PHE A 191 10.23 -1.90 8.16
C PHE A 191 10.63 -2.59 9.45
N ASN A 192 9.66 -3.14 10.18
CA ASN A 192 9.95 -3.81 11.45
C ASN A 192 10.80 -5.07 11.26
N SER A 193 10.73 -5.70 10.09
CA SER A 193 11.53 -6.89 9.79
C SER A 193 13.00 -6.57 9.48
N LEU A 194 13.35 -5.34 9.09
CA LEU A 194 14.75 -4.92 8.89
C LEU A 194 15.58 -4.91 10.19
N ASN A 195 14.94 -4.77 11.34
CA ASN A 195 15.58 -4.68 12.64
C ASN A 195 15.68 -6.05 13.35
N LYS A 196 15.29 -7.14 12.69
CA LYS A 196 15.28 -8.50 13.27
C LYS A 196 16.42 -9.39 12.77
N ASN A 197 17.32 -8.86 11.92
CA ASN A 197 18.50 -9.56 11.40
C ASN A 197 19.78 -8.96 11.97
#